data_3b8e58cc10480c9b410ae74119a99a88
#
_entry.id   3b8e58cc10480c9b410ae74119a99a88
#
_cell.length_a   1.000
_cell.length_b   1.000
_cell.length_c   1.000
_cell.angle_alpha   90.00
_cell.angle_beta   90.00
_cell.angle_gamma   90.00
#
_symmetry.space_group_name_H-M   'P 1'
#
loop_
_entity.id
_entity.type
_entity.pdbx_description
1 polymer ?
#
loop_
_entity_poly.entity_id
_entity_poly.type
_entity_poly.pdbx_seq_one_letter_code
_entity_poly.pdbx_strand_id
1 'polypeptide(L)'
;MEQDLNILQVDNLSKYFGGLAAVSNCSLKIQKGSITGVIGPNGSGKTTLFNLIAGNLRPSSGNVLFCGEDITGIPSYELFSKGLLRTFQIAHEFTNLTVLENLMMVPGNQSGEHLTNALFNPKKVNQEEKK
;
A
#
# COMPACT_ATOMS: atom_id res chain seq x y z
N MET A 1 -20.50 3.94 -16.84
CA MET A 1 -21.01 4.43 -15.55
C MET A 1 -20.81 3.48 -14.37
N GLU A 2 -20.68 2.15 -14.54
CA GLU A 2 -20.34 1.22 -13.43
C GLU A 2 -18.86 1.24 -13.00
N GLN A 3 -17.96 1.74 -13.82
CA GLN A 3 -16.52 1.78 -13.52
C GLN A 3 -16.13 2.82 -12.45
N ASP A 4 -16.94 3.87 -12.27
CA ASP A 4 -16.69 4.94 -11.29
C ASP A 4 -16.99 4.56 -9.83
N LEU A 5 -17.66 3.42 -9.60
CA LEU A 5 -18.03 2.98 -8.25
C LEU A 5 -16.97 2.10 -7.57
N ASN A 6 -16.09 1.46 -8.34
CA ASN A 6 -15.08 0.54 -7.80
C ASN A 6 -13.77 1.28 -7.52
N ILE A 7 -13.38 1.30 -6.25
CA ILE A 7 -12.08 1.86 -5.84
C ILE A 7 -10.94 0.89 -6.11
N LEU A 8 -11.19 -0.41 -5.98
CA LEU A 8 -10.21 -1.46 -6.26
C LEU A 8 -10.84 -2.55 -7.11
N GLN A 9 -10.12 -2.98 -8.14
CA GLN A 9 -10.50 -4.11 -8.97
C GLN A 9 -9.30 -5.03 -9.14
N VAL A 10 -9.53 -6.31 -8.98
CA VAL A 10 -8.55 -7.37 -9.18
C VAL A 10 -9.09 -8.29 -10.26
N ASP A 11 -8.31 -8.52 -11.31
CA ASP A 11 -8.71 -9.31 -12.47
C ASP A 11 -7.76 -10.48 -12.69
N ASN A 12 -8.29 -11.71 -12.53
CA ASN A 12 -7.60 -12.99 -12.77
C ASN A 12 -6.21 -13.09 -12.13
N LEU A 13 -6.06 -12.48 -10.93
CA LEU A 13 -4.78 -12.39 -10.24
C LEU A 13 -4.32 -13.76 -9.78
N SER A 14 -3.08 -14.11 -10.11
CA SER A 14 -2.48 -15.38 -9.72
C SER A 14 -1.07 -15.18 -9.18
N LYS A 15 -0.69 -16.04 -8.23
CA LYS A 15 0.66 -16.12 -7.69
C LYS A 15 1.08 -17.56 -7.48
N TYR A 16 2.19 -17.91 -8.07
CA TYR A 16 2.82 -19.22 -7.92
C TYR A 16 4.16 -19.07 -7.21
N PHE A 17 4.45 -19.99 -6.28
CA PHE A 17 5.76 -20.17 -5.68
C PHE A 17 6.27 -21.55 -6.06
N GLY A 18 7.16 -21.63 -7.07
CA GLY A 18 7.48 -22.90 -7.72
C GLY A 18 6.23 -23.58 -8.24
N GLY A 19 5.98 -24.81 -7.82
CA GLY A 19 4.78 -25.57 -8.20
C GLY A 19 3.52 -25.29 -7.38
N LEU A 20 3.60 -24.44 -6.34
CA LEU A 20 2.47 -24.13 -5.47
C LEU A 20 1.71 -22.91 -5.96
N ALA A 21 0.41 -23.05 -6.27
CA ALA A 21 -0.50 -21.96 -6.52
C ALA A 21 -1.00 -21.36 -5.19
N ALA A 22 -0.41 -20.26 -4.75
CA ALA A 22 -0.83 -19.58 -3.52
C ALA A 22 -2.09 -18.72 -3.71
N VAL A 23 -2.27 -18.15 -4.91
CA VAL A 23 -3.49 -17.51 -5.38
C VAL A 23 -3.69 -17.94 -6.83
N SER A 24 -4.90 -18.31 -7.22
CA SER A 24 -5.22 -18.77 -8.57
C SER A 24 -6.47 -18.07 -9.10
N ASN A 25 -6.33 -17.33 -10.19
CA ASN A 25 -7.41 -16.65 -10.93
C ASN A 25 -8.39 -15.87 -10.02
N CYS A 26 -7.86 -15.17 -9.01
CA CYS A 26 -8.68 -14.38 -8.10
C CYS A 26 -9.17 -13.12 -8.79
N SER A 27 -10.49 -12.92 -8.80
CA SER A 27 -11.10 -11.68 -9.30
C SER A 27 -12.07 -11.15 -8.25
N LEU A 28 -11.99 -9.85 -7.95
CA LEU A 28 -12.87 -9.16 -7.00
C LEU A 28 -12.97 -7.67 -7.35
N LYS A 29 -14.05 -7.04 -6.90
CA LYS A 29 -14.26 -5.60 -7.02
C LYS A 29 -14.67 -5.06 -5.66
N ILE A 30 -14.08 -3.94 -5.25
CA ILE A 30 -14.38 -3.25 -4.00
C ILE A 30 -14.91 -1.87 -4.34
N GLN A 31 -16.11 -1.56 -3.86
CA GLN A 31 -16.74 -0.27 -4.08
C GLN A 31 -16.15 0.80 -3.16
N LYS A 32 -16.08 2.02 -3.63
CA LYS A 32 -15.69 3.18 -2.83
C LYS A 32 -16.62 3.34 -1.62
N GLY A 33 -16.03 3.53 -0.44
CA GLY A 33 -16.77 3.70 0.82
C GLY A 33 -17.32 2.40 1.44
N SER A 34 -17.05 1.23 0.84
CA SER A 34 -17.46 -0.05 1.41
C SER A 34 -16.38 -0.66 2.32
N ILE A 35 -16.81 -1.54 3.22
CA ILE A 35 -15.94 -2.41 4.00
C ILE A 35 -16.12 -3.83 3.45
N THR A 36 -15.04 -4.44 2.97
CA THR A 36 -15.05 -5.77 2.39
C THR A 36 -14.19 -6.72 3.21
N GLY A 37 -14.74 -7.86 3.60
CA GLY A 37 -14.02 -8.92 4.32
C GLY A 37 -13.61 -10.06 3.39
N VAL A 38 -12.37 -10.55 3.56
CA VAL A 38 -11.87 -11.78 2.92
C VAL A 38 -11.81 -12.87 3.96
N ILE A 39 -12.65 -13.90 3.81
CA ILE A 39 -12.80 -15.00 4.77
C ILE A 39 -12.28 -16.30 4.14
N GLY A 40 -11.69 -17.15 4.95
CA GLY A 40 -11.22 -18.46 4.54
C GLY A 40 -10.28 -19.09 5.57
N PRO A 41 -9.98 -20.40 5.46
CA PRO A 41 -9.10 -21.11 6.38
C PRO A 41 -7.65 -20.61 6.31
N ASN A 42 -6.84 -21.03 7.26
CA ASN A 42 -5.39 -20.76 7.20
C ASN A 42 -4.79 -21.46 5.96
N GLY A 43 -3.87 -20.77 5.29
CA GLY A 43 -3.27 -21.27 4.05
C GLY A 43 -4.09 -21.02 2.77
N SER A 44 -5.30 -20.44 2.84
CA SER A 44 -6.13 -20.15 1.64
C SER A 44 -5.66 -18.99 0.77
N GLY A 45 -4.48 -18.43 1.02
CA GLY A 45 -3.91 -17.38 0.18
C GLY A 45 -4.29 -15.94 0.54
N LYS A 46 -5.07 -15.70 1.63
CA LYS A 46 -5.51 -14.34 2.03
C LYS A 46 -4.34 -13.36 2.16
N THR A 47 -3.34 -13.73 2.94
CA THR A 47 -2.15 -12.89 3.15
C THR A 47 -1.39 -12.66 1.85
N THR A 48 -1.31 -13.67 0.99
CA THR A 48 -0.68 -13.54 -0.33
C THR A 48 -1.46 -12.58 -1.22
N LEU A 49 -2.80 -12.66 -1.24
CA LEU A 49 -3.65 -11.72 -1.97
C LEU A 49 -3.44 -10.28 -1.50
N PHE A 50 -3.45 -10.04 -0.19
CA PHE A 50 -3.16 -8.71 0.36
C PHE A 50 -1.75 -8.21 0.02
N ASN A 51 -0.74 -9.09 0.02
CA ASN A 51 0.62 -8.75 -0.38
C ASN A 51 0.72 -8.37 -1.86
N LEU A 52 -0.04 -9.03 -2.73
CA LEU A 52 -0.10 -8.73 -4.17
C LEU A 52 -0.72 -7.36 -4.41
N ILE A 53 -1.87 -7.09 -3.77
CA ILE A 53 -2.60 -5.81 -3.90
C ILE A 53 -1.76 -4.65 -3.34
N ALA A 54 -1.08 -4.87 -2.20
CA ALA A 54 -0.28 -3.84 -1.52
C ALA A 54 1.14 -3.67 -2.10
N GLY A 55 1.47 -4.32 -3.23
CA GLY A 55 2.76 -4.16 -3.89
C GLY A 55 3.97 -4.79 -3.16
N ASN A 56 3.72 -5.61 -2.13
CA ASN A 56 4.78 -6.35 -1.42
C ASN A 56 5.22 -7.62 -2.15
N LEU A 57 4.40 -8.09 -3.09
CA LEU A 57 4.69 -9.23 -3.97
C LEU A 57 4.28 -8.89 -5.40
N ARG A 58 5.05 -9.32 -6.37
CA ARG A 58 4.65 -9.24 -7.78
C ARG A 58 3.77 -10.43 -8.14
N PRO A 59 2.64 -10.24 -8.83
CA PRO A 59 1.82 -11.33 -9.34
C PRO A 59 2.57 -12.12 -10.41
N SER A 60 2.14 -13.36 -10.60
CA SER A 60 2.59 -14.19 -11.74
C SER A 60 1.76 -13.91 -12.98
N SER A 61 0.47 -13.55 -12.81
CA SER A 61 -0.43 -13.11 -13.88
C SER A 61 -1.62 -12.35 -13.28
N GLY A 62 -2.38 -11.68 -14.15
CA GLY A 62 -3.53 -10.86 -13.77
C GLY A 62 -3.14 -9.43 -13.40
N ASN A 63 -4.13 -8.60 -13.13
CA ASN A 63 -3.98 -7.16 -12.95
C ASN A 63 -4.68 -6.69 -11.69
N VAL A 64 -4.20 -5.57 -11.14
CA VAL A 64 -4.82 -4.82 -10.04
C VAL A 64 -5.00 -3.38 -10.49
N LEU A 65 -6.24 -2.88 -10.42
CA LEU A 65 -6.55 -1.48 -10.69
C LEU A 65 -7.00 -0.80 -9.39
N PHE A 66 -6.48 0.38 -9.16
CA PHE A 66 -6.87 1.24 -8.03
C PHE A 66 -7.29 2.61 -8.57
N CYS A 67 -8.50 3.05 -8.24
CA CYS A 67 -9.10 4.27 -8.80
C CYS A 67 -9.05 4.32 -10.35
N GLY A 68 -9.18 3.15 -11.01
CA GLY A 68 -9.10 3.02 -12.48
C GLY A 68 -7.69 2.99 -13.06
N GLU A 69 -6.65 3.19 -12.26
CA GLU A 69 -5.25 3.11 -12.67
C GLU A 69 -4.68 1.72 -12.43
N ASP A 70 -3.92 1.18 -13.38
CA ASP A 70 -3.22 -0.09 -13.20
C ASP A 70 -2.03 0.10 -12.24
N ILE A 71 -2.10 -0.60 -11.11
CA ILE A 71 -1.08 -0.59 -10.06
C ILE A 71 -0.34 -1.93 -9.96
N THR A 72 -0.46 -2.79 -10.95
CA THR A 72 0.10 -4.14 -10.93
C THR A 72 1.61 -4.14 -10.76
N GLY A 73 2.08 -4.69 -9.64
CA GLY A 73 3.52 -4.79 -9.34
C GLY A 73 4.21 -3.48 -9.00
N ILE A 74 3.47 -2.39 -8.82
CA ILE A 74 4.00 -1.14 -8.26
C ILE A 74 4.40 -1.39 -6.81
N PRO A 75 5.58 -0.90 -6.35
CA PRO A 75 6.03 -1.12 -5.00
C PRO A 75 5.19 -0.35 -3.97
N SER A 76 5.13 -0.87 -2.73
CA SER A 76 4.24 -0.37 -1.67
C SER A 76 4.46 1.11 -1.30
N TYR A 77 5.68 1.62 -1.39
CA TYR A 77 5.97 3.03 -1.09
C TYR A 77 5.35 4.00 -2.12
N GLU A 78 5.28 3.59 -3.40
CA GLU A 78 4.59 4.37 -4.43
C GLU A 78 3.06 4.27 -4.26
N LEU A 79 2.55 3.09 -3.88
CA LEU A 79 1.12 2.90 -3.60
C LEU A 79 0.65 3.73 -2.40
N PHE A 80 1.51 3.92 -1.41
CA PHE A 80 1.25 4.82 -0.28
C PHE A 80 0.94 6.25 -0.77
N SER A 81 1.75 6.78 -1.68
CA SER A 81 1.53 8.12 -2.27
C SER A 81 0.23 8.22 -3.08
N LYS A 82 -0.29 7.09 -3.59
CA LYS A 82 -1.59 7.01 -4.27
C LYS A 82 -2.77 6.83 -3.31
N GLY A 83 -2.52 6.69 -2.00
CA GLY A 83 -3.53 6.52 -0.96
C GLY A 83 -3.90 5.06 -0.66
N LEU A 84 -3.15 4.09 -1.16
CA LEU A 84 -3.35 2.68 -0.84
C LEU A 84 -2.32 2.25 0.21
N LEU A 85 -2.81 1.99 1.43
CA LEU A 85 -1.99 1.58 2.56
C LEU A 85 -2.42 0.21 3.08
N ARG A 86 -1.44 -0.59 3.48
CA ARG A 86 -1.66 -1.83 4.21
C ARG A 86 -1.16 -1.70 5.64
N THR A 87 -2.01 -2.05 6.60
CA THR A 87 -1.60 -2.23 8.00
C THR A 87 -1.07 -3.64 8.23
N PHE A 88 -0.15 -3.79 9.18
CA PHE A 88 0.40 -5.08 9.60
C PHE A 88 -0.20 -5.51 10.94
N GLN A 89 -0.21 -6.81 11.18
CA GLN A 89 -0.73 -7.39 12.42
C GLN A 89 0.12 -6.99 13.65
N ILE A 90 1.42 -6.82 13.44
CA ILE A 90 2.36 -6.35 14.45
C ILE A 90 2.84 -4.97 14.02
N ALA A 91 2.67 -3.97 14.89
CA ALA A 91 3.21 -2.65 14.66
C ALA A 91 4.74 -2.71 14.76
N HIS A 92 5.40 -2.05 13.81
CA HIS A 92 6.86 -1.88 13.79
C HIS A 92 7.16 -0.41 14.09
N GLU A 93 7.08 -0.06 15.38
CA GLU A 93 7.52 1.23 15.85
C GLU A 93 9.05 1.27 15.93
N PHE A 94 9.61 2.46 15.81
CA PHE A 94 11.02 2.70 16.06
C PHE A 94 11.25 2.80 17.57
N THR A 95 11.68 1.72 18.19
CA THR A 95 11.81 1.57 19.66
C THR A 95 12.80 2.56 20.28
N ASN A 96 13.73 3.10 19.50
CA ASN A 96 14.71 4.10 19.95
C ASN A 96 14.22 5.55 19.81
N LEU A 97 13.05 5.76 19.26
CA LEU A 97 12.43 7.07 19.11
C LEU A 97 11.31 7.26 20.14
N THR A 98 11.11 8.50 20.57
CA THR A 98 9.95 8.86 21.38
C THR A 98 8.64 8.72 20.59
N VAL A 99 7.52 8.70 21.27
CA VAL A 99 6.19 8.65 20.63
C VAL A 99 6.01 9.83 19.68
N LEU A 100 6.45 11.02 20.05
CA LEU A 100 6.36 12.22 19.22
C LEU A 100 7.19 12.07 17.93
N GLU A 101 8.43 11.61 18.05
CA GLU A 101 9.30 11.39 16.89
C GLU A 101 8.74 10.32 15.95
N ASN A 102 8.17 9.22 16.48
CA ASN A 102 7.47 8.22 15.68
C ASN A 102 6.29 8.81 14.90
N LEU A 103 5.49 9.68 15.53
CA LEU A 103 4.36 10.35 14.88
C LEU A 103 4.82 11.38 13.84
N MET A 104 5.93 12.05 14.05
CA MET A 104 6.48 13.03 13.12
C MET A 104 7.04 12.40 11.83
N MET A 105 7.29 11.09 11.80
CA MET A 105 7.72 10.38 10.61
C MET A 105 6.59 10.08 9.61
N VAL A 106 5.34 10.24 10.03
CA VAL A 106 4.15 9.88 9.22
C VAL A 106 3.77 10.93 8.16
N PRO A 107 3.88 12.25 8.40
CA PRO A 107 3.52 13.24 7.39
C PRO A 107 4.41 13.14 6.16
N GLY A 108 3.82 12.84 5.00
CA GLY A 108 4.51 12.87 3.71
C GLY A 108 4.67 14.29 3.16
N ASN A 109 5.50 14.45 2.14
CA ASN A 109 5.78 15.71 1.44
C ASN A 109 6.41 16.80 2.34
N GLN A 110 7.23 16.42 3.29
CA GLN A 110 7.98 17.39 4.09
C GLN A 110 9.06 18.06 3.23
N SER A 111 9.24 19.37 3.40
CA SER A 111 10.27 20.12 2.65
C SER A 111 11.69 19.58 2.87
N GLY A 112 11.95 18.90 4.00
CA GLY A 112 13.22 18.26 4.34
C GLY A 112 13.55 16.99 3.55
N GLU A 113 12.55 16.34 2.90
CA GLU A 113 12.79 15.16 2.07
C GLU A 113 13.60 15.46 0.79
N HIS A 114 13.61 16.71 0.36
CA HIS A 114 14.43 17.14 -0.77
C HIS A 114 15.78 17.68 -0.30
N LEU A 115 16.87 17.02 -0.70
CA LEU A 115 18.25 17.42 -0.38
C LEU A 115 18.54 18.92 -0.65
N THR A 116 17.96 19.46 -1.72
CA THR A 116 18.09 20.87 -2.07
C THR A 116 17.42 21.79 -1.03
N ASN A 117 16.26 21.43 -0.53
CA ASN A 117 15.56 22.22 0.49
C ASN A 117 16.22 22.09 1.86
N ALA A 118 16.71 20.90 2.20
CA ALA A 118 17.45 20.66 3.45
C ALA A 118 18.75 21.48 3.51
N LEU A 119 19.46 21.60 2.38
CA LEU A 119 20.74 22.33 2.30
C LEU A 119 20.56 23.86 2.15
N PHE A 120 19.58 24.30 1.36
CA PHE A 120 19.45 25.72 0.98
C PHE A 120 18.34 26.48 1.74
N ASN A 121 17.40 25.79 2.39
CA ASN A 121 16.27 26.38 3.12
C ASN A 121 16.05 25.79 4.53
N PRO A 122 17.04 25.75 5.41
CA PRO A 122 16.91 25.14 6.74
C PRO A 122 15.85 25.83 7.63
N LYS A 123 15.56 27.11 7.38
CA LYS A 123 14.52 27.85 8.14
C LYS A 123 13.09 27.36 7.82
N LYS A 124 12.84 26.94 6.58
CA LYS A 124 11.53 26.42 6.17
C LYS A 124 11.30 25.02 6.73
N VAL A 125 12.33 24.18 6.71
CA VAL A 125 12.31 22.83 7.30
C VAL A 125 12.01 22.91 8.81
N ASN A 126 12.76 23.75 9.55
CA ASN A 126 12.56 23.96 10.99
C ASN A 126 11.19 24.57 11.37
N GLN A 127 10.50 25.25 10.45
CA GLN A 127 9.14 25.75 10.71
C GLN A 127 8.08 24.69 10.51
N GLU A 128 8.29 23.74 9.61
CA GLU A 128 7.38 22.59 9.40
C GLU A 128 7.48 21.58 10.56
N GLU A 129 8.68 21.37 11.10
CA GLU A 129 8.90 20.49 12.26
C GLU A 129 8.30 21.01 13.58
N LYS A 130 7.96 22.31 13.66
CA LYS A 130 7.36 22.94 14.84
C LYS A 130 5.84 23.03 14.83
N LYS A 131 5.18 22.53 13.76
CA LYS A 131 3.72 22.45 13.65
C LYS A 131 3.21 21.05 13.97
#